data_92da4306f41b42033680b15da358f1ec
#
_entry.id   92da4306f41b42033680b15da358f1ec
#
_cell.length_a   1.000
_cell.length_b   1.000
_cell.length_c   1.000
_cell.angle_alpha   90.00
_cell.angle_beta   90.00
_cell.angle_gamma   90.00
#
_symmetry.space_group_name_H-M   'P 1'
#
loop_
_entity.id
_entity.type
_entity.pdbx_description
1 polymer ?
#
loop_
_entity_poly.entity_id
_entity_poly.type
_entity_poly.pdbx_seq_one_letter_code
_entity_poly.pdbx_strand_id
1 'polypeptide(L)'
;MDGMKKVPVREQEPKVRATNFEEVCYGYNEEDAVAEASRCLNCKNARCVQGCPVKIDIPAFVKEVKEGNYAEAAKVIGKSSALPAVCGRVCPQESQCEGQCVRGIKGEAVSIGKLERFVADWSRENGVVPEKPEKTNGIKVAVIGSGPSGLTCAGDLAKLGYEVTIFEALHEPGGVLTYGIPEFRLPKQGVVQPEIENVKKLGVDIETNVIIGKSVTVDELMDEEGYKAV
;
A
#
# COMPACT_ATOMS: atom_id res chain seq x y z
N MET A 1 -29.39 -8.40 -2.55
CA MET A 1 -28.95 -7.39 -1.55
C MET A 1 -29.28 -6.01 -2.11
N ASP A 2 -29.76 -5.12 -1.25
CA ASP A 2 -30.00 -3.73 -1.63
C ASP A 2 -28.64 -3.07 -1.92
N GLY A 3 -28.34 -2.78 -3.18
CA GLY A 3 -27.07 -2.22 -3.62
C GLY A 3 -26.74 -0.83 -3.04
N MET A 4 -27.56 -0.33 -2.14
CA MET A 4 -27.40 0.96 -1.47
C MET A 4 -26.55 0.89 -0.20
N LYS A 5 -26.43 -0.28 0.43
CA LYS A 5 -25.64 -0.48 1.65
C LYS A 5 -24.32 -1.17 1.35
N LYS A 6 -23.27 -0.82 2.15
CA LYS A 6 -21.98 -1.49 2.14
C LYS A 6 -22.13 -2.94 2.61
N VAL A 7 -21.28 -3.82 2.12
CA VAL A 7 -21.08 -5.13 2.75
C VAL A 7 -20.39 -4.89 4.10
N PRO A 8 -20.94 -5.39 5.21
CA PRO A 8 -20.31 -5.21 6.52
C PRO A 8 -18.93 -5.88 6.56
N VAL A 9 -17.96 -5.18 7.12
CA VAL A 9 -16.63 -5.77 7.36
C VAL A 9 -16.66 -6.56 8.66
N ARG A 10 -15.95 -7.69 8.69
CA ARG A 10 -15.83 -8.52 9.88
C ARG A 10 -14.78 -7.97 10.83
N GLU A 11 -15.10 -7.95 12.11
CA GLU A 11 -14.23 -7.45 13.18
C GLU A 11 -14.29 -8.38 14.39
N GLN A 12 -13.25 -8.30 15.23
CA GLN A 12 -13.27 -8.93 16.55
C GLN A 12 -14.41 -8.39 17.40
N GLU A 13 -15.08 -9.27 18.12
CA GLU A 13 -16.08 -8.89 19.11
C GLU A 13 -15.52 -7.90 20.15
N PRO A 14 -16.23 -6.82 20.52
CA PRO A 14 -15.72 -5.75 21.37
C PRO A 14 -15.09 -6.23 22.70
N LYS A 15 -15.67 -7.27 23.31
CA LYS A 15 -15.17 -7.86 24.57
C LYS A 15 -13.88 -8.66 24.35
N VAL A 16 -13.74 -9.31 23.18
CA VAL A 16 -12.56 -10.09 22.81
C VAL A 16 -11.40 -9.16 22.48
N ARG A 17 -11.60 -8.17 21.62
CA ARG A 17 -10.55 -7.22 21.23
C ARG A 17 -10.03 -6.36 22.39
N ALA A 18 -10.78 -6.24 23.47
CA ALA A 18 -10.33 -5.54 24.68
C ALA A 18 -9.30 -6.33 25.49
N THR A 19 -9.04 -7.61 25.16
CA THR A 19 -8.15 -8.51 25.90
C THR A 19 -6.89 -8.90 25.14
N ASN A 20 -6.70 -8.41 23.91
CA ASN A 20 -5.56 -8.75 23.06
C ASN A 20 -5.10 -7.55 22.22
N PHE A 21 -3.99 -7.70 21.50
CA PHE A 21 -3.45 -6.71 20.57
C PHE A 21 -3.46 -7.22 19.11
N GLU A 22 -4.21 -8.28 18.83
CA GLU A 22 -4.35 -8.80 17.46
C GLU A 22 -5.15 -7.85 16.58
N GLU A 23 -4.99 -7.98 15.26
CA GLU A 23 -5.68 -7.10 14.31
C GLU A 23 -7.21 -7.16 14.51
N VAL A 24 -7.81 -6.00 14.75
CA VAL A 24 -9.25 -5.90 15.05
C VAL A 24 -10.12 -6.21 13.84
N CYS A 25 -9.77 -5.68 12.68
CA CYS A 25 -10.54 -5.83 11.46
C CYS A 25 -10.04 -7.04 10.67
N TYR A 26 -10.90 -8.02 10.40
CA TYR A 26 -10.53 -9.20 9.60
C TYR A 26 -10.58 -8.95 8.08
N GLY A 27 -11.19 -7.85 7.65
CA GLY A 27 -11.37 -7.57 6.23
C GLY A 27 -12.47 -8.39 5.57
N TYR A 28 -12.48 -8.40 4.23
CA TYR A 28 -13.39 -9.20 3.42
C TYR A 28 -12.81 -10.57 3.11
N ASN A 29 -13.69 -11.58 2.96
CA ASN A 29 -13.39 -12.78 2.19
C ASN A 29 -13.73 -12.55 0.70
N GLU A 30 -13.57 -13.59 -0.13
CA GLU A 30 -13.83 -13.49 -1.56
C GLU A 30 -15.30 -13.14 -1.87
N GLU A 31 -16.26 -13.76 -1.18
CA GLU A 31 -17.69 -13.51 -1.37
C GLU A 31 -18.06 -12.07 -1.03
N ASP A 32 -17.57 -11.57 0.11
CA ASP A 32 -17.77 -10.20 0.56
C ASP A 32 -17.15 -9.20 -0.41
N ALA A 33 -15.93 -9.48 -0.88
CA ALA A 33 -15.19 -8.63 -1.80
C ALA A 33 -15.90 -8.53 -3.16
N VAL A 34 -16.34 -9.65 -3.74
CA VAL A 34 -17.08 -9.68 -5.00
C VAL A 34 -18.45 -8.98 -4.85
N ALA A 35 -19.15 -9.20 -3.74
CA ALA A 35 -20.41 -8.54 -3.45
C ALA A 35 -20.23 -7.01 -3.34
N GLU A 36 -19.22 -6.55 -2.61
CA GLU A 36 -18.93 -5.12 -2.47
C GLU A 36 -18.45 -4.49 -3.79
N ALA A 37 -17.55 -5.17 -4.52
CA ALA A 37 -17.08 -4.74 -5.83
C ALA A 37 -18.23 -4.60 -6.85
N SER A 38 -19.25 -5.46 -6.76
CA SER A 38 -20.44 -5.42 -7.62
C SER A 38 -21.29 -4.18 -7.42
N ARG A 39 -21.13 -3.45 -6.33
CA ARG A 39 -21.78 -2.16 -6.09
C ARG A 39 -21.16 -1.02 -6.90
N CYS A 40 -19.95 -1.19 -7.41
CA CYS A 40 -19.27 -0.16 -8.19
C CYS A 40 -20.01 0.10 -9.51
N LEU A 41 -20.22 1.39 -9.83
CA LEU A 41 -20.89 1.83 -11.08
C LEU A 41 -19.95 1.90 -12.28
N ASN A 42 -18.65 1.64 -12.09
CA ASN A 42 -17.64 1.78 -13.13
C ASN A 42 -17.74 3.12 -13.88
N CYS A 43 -17.71 4.22 -13.13
CA CYS A 43 -17.94 5.58 -13.63
C CYS A 43 -16.89 5.99 -14.67
N LYS A 44 -17.31 6.51 -15.82
CA LYS A 44 -16.40 7.05 -16.86
C LYS A 44 -15.54 8.20 -16.34
N ASN A 45 -16.11 9.09 -15.49
CA ASN A 45 -15.41 10.16 -14.80
C ASN A 45 -15.37 9.81 -13.30
N ALA A 46 -14.45 8.92 -12.94
CA ALA A 46 -14.36 8.35 -11.60
C ALA A 46 -13.81 9.39 -10.60
N ARG A 47 -14.71 10.04 -9.85
CA ARG A 47 -14.34 11.01 -8.81
C ARG A 47 -13.50 10.38 -7.71
N CYS A 48 -13.69 9.09 -7.42
CA CYS A 48 -12.88 8.35 -6.46
C CYS A 48 -11.39 8.32 -6.84
N VAL A 49 -11.05 8.22 -8.13
CA VAL A 49 -9.66 8.34 -8.61
C VAL A 49 -9.09 9.72 -8.31
N GLN A 50 -9.90 10.78 -8.48
CA GLN A 50 -9.49 12.15 -8.15
C GLN A 50 -9.27 12.34 -6.65
N GLY A 51 -10.03 11.64 -5.82
CA GLY A 51 -9.90 11.65 -4.37
C GLY A 51 -8.73 10.80 -3.85
N CYS A 52 -8.14 9.93 -4.68
CA CYS A 52 -6.96 9.16 -4.30
C CYS A 52 -5.68 9.98 -4.52
N PRO A 53 -4.83 10.21 -3.50
CA PRO A 53 -3.60 10.98 -3.64
C PRO A 53 -2.65 10.42 -4.69
N VAL A 54 -2.55 9.09 -4.80
CA VAL A 54 -1.68 8.38 -5.76
C VAL A 54 -2.39 7.97 -7.04
N LYS A 55 -3.67 8.35 -7.22
CA LYS A 55 -4.44 8.15 -8.46
C LYS A 55 -4.56 6.69 -8.91
N ILE A 56 -4.76 5.76 -8.00
CA ILE A 56 -5.08 4.37 -8.36
C ILE A 56 -6.28 4.35 -9.31
N ASP A 57 -6.20 3.55 -10.37
CA ASP A 57 -7.36 3.31 -11.24
C ASP A 57 -8.39 2.42 -10.52
N ILE A 58 -9.17 3.07 -9.64
CA ILE A 58 -10.13 2.40 -8.76
C ILE A 58 -11.20 1.63 -9.55
N PRO A 59 -11.84 2.17 -10.60
CA PRO A 59 -12.80 1.41 -11.39
C PRO A 59 -12.19 0.15 -12.00
N ALA A 60 -10.95 0.22 -12.50
CA ALA A 60 -10.29 -0.92 -13.11
C ALA A 60 -10.03 -2.03 -12.09
N PHE A 61 -9.36 -1.76 -10.96
CA PHE A 61 -9.09 -2.82 -9.99
C PHE A 61 -10.38 -3.40 -9.38
N VAL A 62 -11.38 -2.56 -9.10
CA VAL A 62 -12.67 -3.03 -8.56
C VAL A 62 -13.40 -3.92 -9.57
N LYS A 63 -13.30 -3.63 -10.87
CA LYS A 63 -13.83 -4.50 -11.93
C LYS A 63 -13.16 -5.86 -11.90
N GLU A 64 -11.82 -5.91 -11.81
CA GLU A 64 -11.08 -7.17 -11.74
C GLU A 64 -11.45 -7.99 -10.48
N VAL A 65 -11.65 -7.31 -9.32
CA VAL A 65 -12.15 -7.99 -8.10
C VAL A 65 -13.53 -8.59 -8.33
N LYS A 66 -14.44 -7.86 -8.95
CA LYS A 66 -15.79 -8.35 -9.27
C LYS A 66 -15.76 -9.58 -10.17
N GLU A 67 -14.80 -9.66 -11.08
CA GLU A 67 -14.63 -10.76 -12.04
C GLU A 67 -13.80 -11.94 -11.48
N GLY A 68 -13.29 -11.83 -10.23
CA GLY A 68 -12.45 -12.84 -9.58
C GLY A 68 -11.00 -12.83 -10.04
N ASN A 69 -10.56 -11.82 -10.80
CA ASN A 69 -9.21 -11.69 -11.35
C ASN A 69 -8.27 -10.95 -10.37
N TYR A 70 -8.07 -11.49 -9.17
CA TYR A 70 -7.39 -10.77 -8.08
C TYR A 70 -5.93 -10.44 -8.39
N ALA A 71 -5.23 -11.29 -9.13
CA ALA A 71 -3.86 -11.00 -9.57
C ALA A 71 -3.79 -9.79 -10.52
N GLU A 72 -4.75 -9.64 -11.43
CA GLU A 72 -4.83 -8.45 -12.30
C GLU A 72 -5.25 -7.21 -11.50
N ALA A 73 -6.15 -7.35 -10.52
CA ALA A 73 -6.47 -6.26 -9.60
C ALA A 73 -5.22 -5.75 -8.87
N ALA A 74 -4.35 -6.67 -8.39
CA ALA A 74 -3.09 -6.33 -7.75
C ALA A 74 -2.14 -5.57 -8.69
N LYS A 75 -2.03 -5.99 -9.95
CA LYS A 75 -1.22 -5.27 -10.96
C LYS A 75 -1.74 -3.86 -11.21
N VAL A 76 -3.06 -3.68 -11.30
CA VAL A 76 -3.66 -2.35 -11.45
C VAL A 76 -3.31 -1.45 -10.29
N ILE A 77 -3.47 -1.92 -9.03
CA ILE A 77 -3.11 -1.17 -7.83
C ILE A 77 -1.61 -0.86 -7.81
N GLY A 78 -0.78 -1.87 -8.09
CA GLY A 78 0.68 -1.79 -8.04
C GLY A 78 1.31 -0.77 -9.01
N LYS A 79 0.56 -0.31 -10.05
CA LYS A 79 1.03 0.77 -10.92
C LYS A 79 1.17 2.11 -10.20
N SER A 80 0.36 2.35 -9.17
CA SER A 80 0.28 3.64 -8.47
C SER A 80 0.54 3.56 -6.98
N SER A 81 0.45 2.39 -6.36
CA SER A 81 0.62 2.19 -4.92
C SER A 81 1.74 1.18 -4.65
N ALA A 82 2.72 1.57 -3.84
CA ALA A 82 3.80 0.71 -3.41
C ALA A 82 3.46 -0.06 -2.11
N LEU A 83 2.46 0.39 -1.35
CA LEU A 83 2.12 -0.12 -0.03
C LEU A 83 0.61 -0.40 0.12
N PRO A 84 0.00 -1.22 -0.76
CA PRO A 84 -1.46 -1.39 -0.81
C PRO A 84 -2.04 -2.03 0.46
N ALA A 85 -1.35 -2.97 1.11
CA ALA A 85 -1.82 -3.59 2.34
C ALA A 85 -1.84 -2.61 3.53
N VAL A 86 -0.89 -1.66 3.56
CA VAL A 86 -0.87 -0.54 4.50
C VAL A 86 -1.99 0.44 4.17
N CYS A 87 -2.09 0.90 2.92
CA CYS A 87 -3.10 1.88 2.49
C CYS A 87 -4.52 1.38 2.75
N GLY A 88 -4.83 0.13 2.43
CA GLY A 88 -6.12 -0.49 2.68
C GLY A 88 -6.53 -0.54 4.16
N ARG A 89 -5.55 -0.41 5.09
CA ARG A 89 -5.78 -0.42 6.54
C ARG A 89 -5.80 0.96 7.18
N VAL A 90 -4.94 1.90 6.72
CA VAL A 90 -4.69 3.14 7.46
C VAL A 90 -4.98 4.43 6.70
N CYS A 91 -5.21 4.41 5.39
CA CYS A 91 -5.68 5.59 4.67
C CYS A 91 -7.02 6.09 5.24
N PRO A 92 -7.24 7.40 5.35
CA PRO A 92 -8.54 7.97 5.70
C PRO A 92 -9.48 7.98 4.47
N GLN A 93 -9.86 6.78 3.99
CA GLN A 93 -10.61 6.59 2.74
C GLN A 93 -11.93 7.37 2.73
N GLU A 94 -12.56 7.52 3.89
CA GLU A 94 -13.85 8.22 4.07
C GLU A 94 -13.77 9.69 3.65
N SER A 95 -12.61 10.32 3.78
CA SER A 95 -12.35 11.71 3.35
C SER A 95 -11.64 11.81 2.02
N GLN A 96 -11.16 10.71 1.46
CA GLN A 96 -10.43 10.62 0.19
C GLN A 96 -11.27 9.95 -0.90
N CYS A 97 -10.87 8.75 -1.35
CA CYS A 97 -11.51 8.05 -2.46
C CYS A 97 -12.97 7.70 -2.19
N GLU A 98 -13.31 7.16 -1.02
CA GLU A 98 -14.69 6.83 -0.65
C GLU A 98 -15.55 8.08 -0.50
N GLY A 99 -15.00 9.16 0.08
CA GLY A 99 -15.67 10.46 0.20
C GLY A 99 -16.09 11.07 -1.14
N GLN A 100 -15.44 10.68 -2.23
CA GLN A 100 -15.76 11.12 -3.59
C GLN A 100 -16.60 10.09 -4.37
N CYS A 101 -16.94 8.96 -3.78
CA CYS A 101 -17.70 7.91 -4.46
C CYS A 101 -19.13 8.36 -4.76
N VAL A 102 -19.54 8.25 -6.03
CA VAL A 102 -20.89 8.64 -6.48
C VAL A 102 -22.01 7.84 -5.78
N ARG A 103 -21.73 6.61 -5.38
CA ARG A 103 -22.67 5.81 -4.57
C ARG A 103 -23.04 6.49 -3.25
N GLY A 104 -22.11 7.23 -2.64
CA GLY A 104 -22.31 7.96 -1.40
C GLY A 104 -23.35 9.09 -1.47
N ILE A 105 -23.77 9.49 -2.68
CA ILE A 105 -24.78 10.56 -2.84
C ILE A 105 -26.19 10.11 -2.42
N LYS A 106 -26.56 8.87 -2.70
CA LYS A 106 -27.90 8.32 -2.43
C LYS A 106 -27.91 7.11 -1.49
N GLY A 107 -26.74 6.64 -1.09
CA GLY A 107 -26.55 5.48 -0.24
C GLY A 107 -25.19 5.51 0.42
N GLU A 108 -24.54 4.36 0.57
CA GLU A 108 -23.20 4.26 1.12
C GLU A 108 -22.15 4.12 -0.01
N ALA A 109 -21.04 4.83 0.11
CA ALA A 109 -19.89 4.70 -0.79
C ALA A 109 -19.44 3.24 -0.91
N VAL A 110 -18.83 2.85 -2.01
CA VAL A 110 -18.12 1.57 -2.12
C VAL A 110 -16.95 1.57 -1.14
N SER A 111 -16.75 0.48 -0.41
CA SER A 111 -15.63 0.31 0.54
C SER A 111 -14.31 0.06 -0.19
N ILE A 112 -13.80 1.09 -0.85
CA ILE A 112 -12.64 1.02 -1.74
C ILE A 112 -11.40 0.55 -0.98
N GLY A 113 -11.16 1.10 0.20
CA GLY A 113 -10.00 0.70 1.01
C GLY A 113 -10.08 -0.74 1.50
N LYS A 114 -11.28 -1.27 1.76
CA LYS A 114 -11.44 -2.69 2.13
C LYS A 114 -11.21 -3.63 0.96
N LEU A 115 -11.57 -3.20 -0.26
CA LEU A 115 -11.26 -3.94 -1.48
C LEU A 115 -9.76 -3.89 -1.81
N GLU A 116 -9.10 -2.74 -1.64
CA GLU A 116 -7.65 -2.60 -1.78
C GLU A 116 -6.92 -3.52 -0.78
N ARG A 117 -7.33 -3.52 0.49
CA ARG A 117 -6.82 -4.43 1.52
C ARG A 117 -7.00 -5.89 1.12
N PHE A 118 -8.20 -6.29 0.68
CA PHE A 118 -8.48 -7.66 0.25
C PHE A 118 -7.52 -8.12 -0.86
N VAL A 119 -7.35 -7.30 -1.90
CA VAL A 119 -6.44 -7.61 -3.01
C VAL A 119 -5.00 -7.76 -2.52
N ALA A 120 -4.54 -6.86 -1.65
CA ALA A 120 -3.18 -6.89 -1.11
C ALA A 120 -2.94 -8.12 -0.22
N ASP A 121 -3.88 -8.46 0.65
CA ASP A 121 -3.79 -9.65 1.51
C ASP A 121 -3.83 -10.94 0.68
N TRP A 122 -4.75 -11.03 -0.29
CA TRP A 122 -4.84 -12.14 -1.22
C TRP A 122 -3.53 -12.31 -2.02
N SER A 123 -2.95 -11.22 -2.52
CA SER A 123 -1.70 -11.25 -3.28
C SER A 123 -0.55 -11.80 -2.47
N ARG A 124 -0.43 -11.39 -1.20
CA ARG A 124 0.58 -11.90 -0.27
C ARG A 124 0.42 -13.41 -0.05
N GLU A 125 -0.81 -13.88 0.19
CA GLU A 125 -1.12 -15.28 0.46
C GLU A 125 -0.91 -16.18 -0.76
N ASN A 126 -1.07 -15.64 -1.96
CA ASN A 126 -0.89 -16.36 -3.23
C ASN A 126 0.47 -16.09 -3.91
N GLY A 127 1.41 -15.43 -3.22
CA GLY A 127 2.77 -15.22 -3.71
C GLY A 127 2.86 -14.29 -4.92
N VAL A 128 1.87 -13.42 -5.14
CA VAL A 128 1.94 -12.38 -6.17
C VAL A 128 2.91 -11.29 -5.71
N VAL A 129 3.95 -11.08 -6.47
CA VAL A 129 5.01 -10.09 -6.17
C VAL A 129 5.05 -9.02 -7.24
N PRO A 130 5.52 -7.79 -6.91
CA PRO A 130 5.70 -6.75 -7.90
C PRO A 130 6.77 -7.15 -8.93
N GLU A 131 6.57 -6.74 -10.18
CA GLU A 131 7.50 -7.00 -11.27
C GLU A 131 8.71 -6.06 -11.17
N LYS A 132 9.91 -6.65 -11.08
CA LYS A 132 11.16 -5.90 -11.17
C LYS A 132 11.44 -5.53 -12.64
N PRO A 133 11.95 -4.31 -12.92
CA PRO A 133 12.40 -3.97 -14.28
C PRO A 133 13.51 -4.90 -14.75
N GLU A 134 13.48 -5.30 -16.02
CA GLU A 134 14.48 -6.21 -16.61
C GLU A 134 15.90 -5.62 -16.59
N LYS A 135 16.00 -4.30 -16.69
CA LYS A 135 17.28 -3.57 -16.72
C LYS A 135 17.23 -2.32 -15.87
N THR A 136 18.35 -2.03 -15.19
CA THR A 136 18.56 -0.74 -14.54
C THR A 136 19.15 0.25 -15.54
N ASN A 137 18.99 1.54 -15.26
CA ASN A 137 19.62 2.64 -16.03
C ASN A 137 21.03 2.99 -15.52
N GLY A 138 21.52 2.31 -14.48
CA GLY A 138 22.82 2.55 -13.86
C GLY A 138 22.93 3.84 -13.05
N ILE A 139 21.83 4.51 -12.77
CA ILE A 139 21.79 5.75 -12.00
C ILE A 139 21.43 5.42 -10.56
N LYS A 140 22.36 5.71 -9.63
CA LYS A 140 22.16 5.52 -8.20
C LYS A 140 21.39 6.70 -7.59
N VAL A 141 20.37 6.39 -6.78
CA VAL A 141 19.58 7.37 -6.03
C VAL A 141 19.53 6.96 -4.55
N ALA A 142 19.89 7.87 -3.66
CA ALA A 142 19.77 7.67 -2.23
C ALA A 142 18.40 8.21 -1.75
N VAL A 143 17.75 7.47 -0.86
CA VAL A 143 16.53 7.91 -0.17
C VAL A 143 16.80 7.92 1.33
N ILE A 144 16.57 9.05 1.99
CA ILE A 144 16.82 9.19 3.42
C ILE A 144 15.54 8.90 4.21
N GLY A 145 15.56 7.81 4.95
CA GLY A 145 14.46 7.32 5.78
C GLY A 145 13.55 6.32 5.07
N SER A 146 13.21 5.24 5.79
CA SER A 146 12.38 4.13 5.33
C SER A 146 10.92 4.22 5.78
N GLY A 147 10.45 5.39 6.15
CA GLY A 147 9.03 5.62 6.42
C GLY A 147 8.17 5.43 5.15
N PRO A 148 6.82 5.56 5.23
CA PRO A 148 5.92 5.34 4.08
C PRO A 148 6.29 6.20 2.86
N SER A 149 6.77 7.42 3.06
CA SER A 149 7.21 8.30 1.97
C SER A 149 8.46 7.74 1.28
N GLY A 150 9.49 7.37 2.05
CA GLY A 150 10.73 6.83 1.50
C GLY A 150 10.54 5.49 0.80
N LEU A 151 9.76 4.58 1.40
CA LEU A 151 9.41 3.29 0.78
C LEU A 151 8.67 3.47 -0.55
N THR A 152 7.70 4.40 -0.61
CA THR A 152 6.96 4.70 -1.84
C THR A 152 7.88 5.30 -2.91
N CYS A 153 8.66 6.31 -2.53
CA CYS A 153 9.61 6.97 -3.44
C CYS A 153 10.60 5.95 -4.02
N ALA A 154 11.21 5.14 -3.15
CA ALA A 154 12.18 4.13 -3.57
C ALA A 154 11.55 3.05 -4.48
N GLY A 155 10.36 2.57 -4.13
CA GLY A 155 9.63 1.60 -4.96
C GLY A 155 9.30 2.14 -6.35
N ASP A 156 8.84 3.39 -6.44
CA ASP A 156 8.51 4.01 -7.72
C ASP A 156 9.75 4.29 -8.57
N LEU A 157 10.86 4.74 -7.96
CA LEU A 157 12.13 4.92 -8.65
C LEU A 157 12.70 3.59 -9.16
N ALA A 158 12.62 2.52 -8.35
CA ALA A 158 13.07 1.20 -8.75
C ALA A 158 12.28 0.67 -9.96
N LYS A 159 10.95 0.86 -10.01
CA LYS A 159 10.12 0.53 -11.19
C LYS A 159 10.54 1.28 -12.45
N LEU A 160 11.10 2.48 -12.30
CA LEU A 160 11.66 3.28 -13.40
C LEU A 160 13.09 2.86 -13.80
N GLY A 161 13.65 1.87 -13.12
CA GLY A 161 14.97 1.32 -13.41
C GLY A 161 16.14 1.99 -12.69
N TYR A 162 15.90 2.88 -11.73
CA TYR A 162 16.97 3.45 -10.90
C TYR A 162 17.51 2.42 -9.90
N GLU A 163 18.79 2.53 -9.57
CA GLU A 163 19.45 1.79 -8.49
C GLU A 163 19.24 2.56 -7.19
N VAL A 164 18.34 2.08 -6.34
CA VAL A 164 17.90 2.84 -5.17
C VAL A 164 18.38 2.20 -3.88
N THR A 165 19.00 3.02 -3.01
CA THR A 165 19.31 2.63 -1.63
C THR A 165 18.56 3.55 -0.66
N ILE A 166 17.87 2.95 0.29
CA ILE A 166 17.25 3.65 1.42
C ILE A 166 18.22 3.59 2.60
N PHE A 167 18.57 4.75 3.15
CA PHE A 167 19.34 4.86 4.40
C PHE A 167 18.40 5.15 5.55
N GLU A 168 18.33 4.24 6.52
CA GLU A 168 17.46 4.31 7.69
C GLU A 168 18.26 4.48 8.97
N ALA A 169 17.91 5.48 9.77
CA ALA A 169 18.61 5.77 11.02
C ALA A 169 18.36 4.71 12.11
N LEU A 170 17.19 4.08 12.10
CA LEU A 170 16.79 3.10 13.09
C LEU A 170 17.21 1.67 12.68
N HIS A 171 17.08 0.73 13.60
CA HIS A 171 17.48 -0.67 13.42
C HIS A 171 16.48 -1.49 12.58
N GLU A 172 15.24 -1.04 12.47
CA GLU A 172 14.22 -1.65 11.61
C GLU A 172 13.63 -0.63 10.63
N PRO A 173 13.39 -1.01 9.37
CA PRO A 173 12.75 -0.12 8.41
C PRO A 173 11.24 0.00 8.67
N GLY A 174 10.63 1.05 8.08
CA GLY A 174 9.19 1.27 8.10
C GLY A 174 8.76 2.56 8.82
N GLY A 175 9.66 3.19 9.60
CA GLY A 175 9.35 4.43 10.30
C GLY A 175 8.08 4.33 11.14
N VAL A 176 7.13 5.27 10.97
CA VAL A 176 5.86 5.27 11.72
C VAL A 176 5.03 3.99 11.53
N LEU A 177 5.19 3.28 10.42
CA LEU A 177 4.49 2.00 10.19
C LEU A 177 4.95 0.95 11.19
N THR A 178 6.23 0.91 11.50
CA THR A 178 6.84 -0.03 12.46
C THR A 178 6.74 0.48 13.89
N TYR A 179 7.10 1.74 14.15
CA TYR A 179 7.29 2.26 15.50
C TYR A 179 6.09 3.04 16.07
N GLY A 180 5.14 3.49 15.24
CA GLY A 180 4.08 4.40 15.66
C GLY A 180 2.68 3.81 15.65
N ILE A 181 2.26 3.16 14.56
CA ILE A 181 0.89 2.64 14.44
C ILE A 181 0.73 1.38 15.29
N PRO A 182 -0.33 1.25 16.11
CA PRO A 182 -0.54 0.08 16.97
C PRO A 182 -0.71 -1.23 16.19
N GLU A 183 -0.24 -2.34 16.79
CA GLU A 183 -0.29 -3.70 16.20
C GLU A 183 -1.72 -4.10 15.80
N PHE A 184 -2.70 -3.82 16.65
CA PHE A 184 -4.10 -4.15 16.40
C PHE A 184 -4.73 -3.39 15.21
N ARG A 185 -4.07 -2.34 14.72
CA ARG A 185 -4.45 -1.57 13.54
C ARG A 185 -3.65 -1.92 12.30
N LEU A 186 -2.34 -2.13 12.48
CA LEU A 186 -1.39 -2.43 11.41
C LEU A 186 -0.36 -3.45 11.91
N PRO A 187 -0.60 -4.75 11.69
CA PRO A 187 0.33 -5.81 12.09
C PRO A 187 1.71 -5.66 11.46
N LYS A 188 2.76 -5.70 12.30
CA LYS A 188 4.13 -5.49 11.81
C LYS A 188 4.62 -6.66 10.99
N GLN A 189 4.63 -7.85 11.59
CA GLN A 189 5.14 -9.05 10.93
C GLN A 189 4.24 -9.54 9.80
N GLY A 190 2.92 -9.40 9.96
CA GLY A 190 1.94 -9.90 8.99
C GLY A 190 1.68 -8.95 7.81
N VAL A 191 1.99 -7.67 7.93
CA VAL A 191 1.64 -6.66 6.92
C VAL A 191 2.81 -5.76 6.57
N VAL A 192 3.42 -5.07 7.54
CA VAL A 192 4.45 -4.05 7.27
C VAL A 192 5.71 -4.69 6.70
N GLN A 193 6.21 -5.76 7.30
CA GLN A 193 7.42 -6.43 6.83
C GLN A 193 7.24 -7.04 5.42
N PRO A 194 6.15 -7.75 5.08
CA PRO A 194 5.91 -8.18 3.71
C PRO A 194 5.85 -7.06 2.67
N GLU A 195 5.27 -5.90 2.99
CA GLU A 195 5.27 -4.73 2.10
C GLU A 195 6.70 -4.20 1.87
N ILE A 196 7.51 -4.11 2.93
CA ILE A 196 8.93 -3.73 2.82
C ILE A 196 9.71 -4.74 1.97
N GLU A 197 9.49 -6.03 2.17
CA GLU A 197 10.12 -7.07 1.35
C GLU A 197 9.69 -6.98 -0.12
N ASN A 198 8.46 -6.59 -0.41
CA ASN A 198 8.01 -6.34 -1.78
C ASN A 198 8.76 -5.15 -2.42
N VAL A 199 9.04 -4.10 -1.65
CA VAL A 199 9.88 -2.97 -2.13
C VAL A 199 11.31 -3.45 -2.41
N LYS A 200 11.92 -4.29 -1.54
CA LYS A 200 13.23 -4.89 -1.80
C LYS A 200 13.26 -5.77 -3.05
N LYS A 201 12.18 -6.55 -3.30
CA LYS A 201 12.08 -7.38 -4.51
C LYS A 201 12.09 -6.58 -5.81
N LEU A 202 11.74 -5.29 -5.78
CA LEU A 202 11.92 -4.38 -6.91
C LEU A 202 13.39 -4.04 -7.18
N GLY A 203 14.30 -4.38 -6.27
CA GLY A 203 15.72 -4.10 -6.36
C GLY A 203 16.16 -2.91 -5.51
N VAL A 204 15.38 -2.51 -4.53
CA VAL A 204 15.75 -1.48 -3.55
C VAL A 204 16.60 -2.11 -2.44
N ASP A 205 17.74 -1.53 -2.16
CA ASP A 205 18.55 -1.84 -0.99
C ASP A 205 18.14 -0.98 0.20
N ILE A 206 18.15 -1.55 1.40
CA ILE A 206 17.83 -0.82 2.64
C ILE A 206 18.96 -1.03 3.64
N GLU A 207 19.63 0.06 3.99
CA GLU A 207 20.70 0.09 4.98
C GLU A 207 20.19 0.73 6.27
N THR A 208 20.13 -0.06 7.33
CA THR A 208 19.70 0.40 8.67
C THR A 208 20.87 0.84 9.54
N ASN A 209 20.58 1.60 10.61
CA ASN A 209 21.58 2.16 11.54
C ASN A 209 22.54 3.17 10.86
N VAL A 210 22.11 3.81 9.79
CA VAL A 210 22.84 4.84 9.06
C VAL A 210 22.17 6.19 9.26
N ILE A 211 22.84 7.08 9.97
CA ILE A 211 22.35 8.43 10.27
C ILE A 211 23.00 9.41 9.28
N ILE A 212 22.26 9.82 8.24
CA ILE A 212 22.76 10.80 7.27
C ILE A 212 23.04 12.13 7.97
N GLY A 213 24.22 12.70 7.69
CA GLY A 213 24.78 13.88 8.35
C GLY A 213 25.55 13.57 9.63
N LYS A 214 25.66 12.25 10.03
CA LYS A 214 26.48 11.79 11.15
C LYS A 214 27.37 10.61 10.76
N SER A 215 26.78 9.50 10.31
CA SER A 215 27.54 8.30 9.86
C SER A 215 28.15 8.53 8.50
N VAL A 216 27.39 9.14 7.60
CA VAL A 216 27.79 9.56 6.25
C VAL A 216 27.06 10.87 5.93
N THR A 217 27.70 11.77 5.22
CA THR A 217 27.13 13.04 4.79
C THR A 217 26.48 12.92 3.40
N VAL A 218 25.67 13.90 3.03
CA VAL A 218 25.11 13.97 1.67
C VAL A 218 26.21 14.18 0.63
N ASP A 219 27.22 14.99 0.95
CA ASP A 219 28.36 15.25 0.05
C ASP A 219 29.16 13.97 -0.20
N GLU A 220 29.43 13.16 0.84
CA GLU A 220 30.08 11.84 0.68
C GLU A 220 29.25 10.90 -0.20
N LEU A 221 27.93 10.84 -0.01
CA LEU A 221 27.05 10.05 -0.88
C LEU A 221 27.16 10.47 -2.35
N MET A 222 27.15 11.79 -2.61
CA MET A 222 27.17 12.33 -3.96
C MET A 222 28.56 12.23 -4.63
N ASP A 223 29.61 12.60 -3.91
CA ASP A 223 30.95 12.79 -4.46
C ASP A 223 31.79 11.49 -4.43
N GLU A 224 31.63 10.67 -3.36
CA GLU A 224 32.47 9.48 -3.16
C GLU A 224 31.74 8.18 -3.53
N GLU A 225 30.46 8.02 -3.12
CA GLU A 225 29.70 6.81 -3.38
C GLU A 225 28.96 6.82 -4.71
N GLY A 226 28.91 7.99 -5.38
CA GLY A 226 28.45 8.13 -6.75
C GLY A 226 26.95 8.20 -6.93
N TYR A 227 26.19 8.49 -5.87
CA TYR A 227 24.75 8.81 -5.99
C TYR A 227 24.55 10.08 -6.82
N LYS A 228 23.53 10.10 -7.67
CA LYS A 228 23.22 11.23 -8.55
C LYS A 228 22.07 12.09 -8.06
N ALA A 229 21.34 11.59 -7.06
CA ALA A 229 20.30 12.32 -6.33
C ALA A 229 20.16 11.77 -4.91
N VAL A 230 19.66 12.63 -3.99
CA VAL A 230 19.32 12.31 -2.62
C VAL A 230 17.96 12.89 -2.32
#